data_168029a9a93869d7ea8654cc174f3bec
#
_entry.id   168029a9a93869d7ea8654cc174f3bec
#
_cell.length_a   1.000
_cell.length_b   1.000
_cell.length_c   1.000
_cell.angle_alpha   90.00
_cell.angle_beta   90.00
_cell.angle_gamma   90.00
#
_symmetry.space_group_name_H-M   'P 1'
#
loop_
_entity.id
_entity.type
_entity.pdbx_description
1 polymer ?
#
loop_
_entity_poly.entity_id
_entity_poly.type
_entity_poly.pdbx_seq_one_letter_code
_entity_poly.pdbx_strand_id
1 'polypeptide(L)'
;MRLLLASLLLASSIATVASCESPTLNKIRAAKSLNCGVDFEEVEYSTADAHGNHSRFDLDLCKAVAVAVLGPGAHFTAVPYRAEADALKGLKAGDVDVLATASANYVNTSSGTFAFSRPVFYDFQGFLVNKTMSIHSAKDLAGKKVCFIGGTEIEDQVQAFMKREGIKWLPFSFQEEGEMEAAFVTGNCAAITADVSQLGFERIAYKGFAAKCEILPDVVANDPLALATRSGDAQWSAIVDWVTNALILAEQSGVTQANVGAMKKSSDDLVVMRLLGSQKGYGQFLGLDDAWAAHVVEAVGNYGELFDRTLGMGSPMRLERGANNLFTRGGLMVGEPIR
;
A
#
# COMPACT_ATOMS: atom_id res chain seq x y z
N MET A 1 71.65 39.42 -0.85
CA MET A 1 70.24 39.45 -1.29
C MET A 1 69.71 37.99 -1.33
N ARG A 2 69.10 37.54 -0.23
CA ARG A 2 68.59 36.17 -0.09
C ARG A 2 67.08 36.19 -0.26
N LEU A 3 66.56 35.57 -1.33
CA LEU A 3 65.13 35.34 -1.55
C LEU A 3 64.70 34.16 -0.67
N LEU A 4 63.77 34.40 0.24
CA LEU A 4 63.00 33.40 0.97
C LEU A 4 61.75 33.01 0.11
N LEU A 5 61.73 31.80 -0.41
CA LEU A 5 60.51 31.22 -0.98
C LEU A 5 59.64 30.67 0.17
N ALA A 6 58.48 31.31 0.37
CA ALA A 6 57.46 30.80 1.25
C ALA A 6 56.55 29.82 0.48
N SER A 7 56.65 28.52 0.78
CA SER A 7 55.76 27.50 0.23
C SER A 7 54.45 27.49 1.00
N LEU A 8 53.36 27.91 0.35
CA LEU A 8 52.00 27.80 0.88
C LEU A 8 51.49 26.37 0.66
N LEU A 9 51.41 25.60 1.72
CA LEU A 9 50.71 24.30 1.72
C LEU A 9 49.19 24.55 1.82
N LEU A 10 48.48 24.40 0.70
CA LEU A 10 47.02 24.32 0.71
C LEU A 10 46.60 22.97 1.28
N ALA A 11 46.14 22.93 2.53
CA ALA A 11 45.47 21.77 3.12
C ALA A 11 44.05 21.67 2.53
N SER A 12 43.86 20.79 1.55
CA SER A 12 42.51 20.45 1.05
C SER A 12 41.81 19.63 2.10
N SER A 13 40.91 20.29 2.87
CA SER A 13 39.97 19.60 3.73
C SER A 13 38.98 18.80 2.87
N ILE A 14 39.17 17.51 2.72
CA ILE A 14 38.17 16.60 2.20
C ILE A 14 37.10 16.52 3.29
N ALA A 15 36.01 17.29 3.13
CA ALA A 15 34.82 17.09 3.93
C ALA A 15 34.25 15.72 3.57
N THR A 16 34.53 14.73 4.39
CA THR A 16 33.80 13.47 4.38
C THR A 16 32.36 13.83 4.71
N VAL A 17 31.48 13.80 3.71
CA VAL A 17 30.04 13.77 3.92
C VAL A 17 29.78 12.47 4.67
N ALA A 18 29.66 12.54 5.98
CA ALA A 18 29.17 11.45 6.78
C ALA A 18 27.76 11.16 6.26
N SER A 19 27.63 10.09 5.50
CA SER A 19 26.34 9.51 5.18
C SER A 19 25.73 9.16 6.55
N CYS A 20 24.74 9.95 6.99
CA CYS A 20 24.02 9.65 8.22
C CYS A 20 23.21 8.39 7.94
N GLU A 21 23.74 7.22 8.34
CA GLU A 21 23.02 5.97 8.19
C GLU A 21 21.67 6.07 8.89
N SER A 22 20.63 5.54 8.24
CA SER A 22 19.26 5.53 8.76
C SER A 22 19.20 4.95 10.17
N PRO A 23 18.77 5.72 11.18
CA PRO A 23 18.57 5.21 12.53
C PRO A 23 17.56 4.07 12.57
N THR A 24 16.50 4.17 11.73
CA THR A 24 15.46 3.13 11.64
C THR A 24 16.02 1.85 11.04
N LEU A 25 16.77 1.94 9.94
CA LEU A 25 17.42 0.77 9.33
C LEU A 25 18.36 0.07 10.31
N ASN A 26 19.17 0.84 11.05
CA ASN A 26 20.09 0.30 12.05
C ASN A 26 19.35 -0.38 13.21
N LYS A 27 18.23 0.21 13.69
CA LYS A 27 17.35 -0.40 14.70
C LYS A 27 16.83 -1.75 14.22
N ILE A 28 16.28 -1.82 12.99
CA ILE A 28 15.71 -3.03 12.41
C ILE A 28 16.78 -4.12 12.27
N ARG A 29 17.97 -3.77 11.76
CA ARG A 29 19.08 -4.71 11.62
C ARG A 29 19.57 -5.25 12.96
N ALA A 30 19.68 -4.41 13.99
CA ALA A 30 20.06 -4.81 15.33
C ALA A 30 19.01 -5.73 15.98
N ALA A 31 17.73 -5.42 15.80
CA ALA A 31 16.62 -6.22 16.30
C ALA A 31 16.38 -7.50 15.48
N LYS A 32 16.87 -7.56 14.23
CA LYS A 32 16.58 -8.60 13.23
C LYS A 32 15.08 -8.79 12.98
N SER A 33 14.30 -7.76 13.18
CA SER A 33 12.86 -7.73 13.00
C SER A 33 12.36 -6.34 12.66
N LEU A 34 11.37 -6.25 11.78
CA LEU A 34 10.63 -5.04 11.42
C LEU A 34 9.33 -5.00 12.21
N ASN A 35 9.00 -3.87 12.85
CA ASN A 35 7.65 -3.62 13.37
C ASN A 35 6.84 -2.88 12.30
N CYS A 36 5.76 -3.49 11.82
CA CYS A 36 4.94 -2.98 10.74
C CYS A 36 3.50 -2.79 11.23
N GLY A 37 3.00 -1.57 11.14
CA GLY A 37 1.59 -1.29 11.41
C GLY A 37 0.73 -1.71 10.23
N VAL A 38 -0.37 -2.38 10.52
CA VAL A 38 -1.31 -2.94 9.55
C VAL A 38 -2.74 -2.66 9.98
N ASP A 39 -3.66 -2.71 9.04
CA ASP A 39 -5.07 -2.67 9.34
C ASP A 39 -5.49 -3.89 10.18
N PHE A 40 -6.39 -3.69 11.15
CA PHE A 40 -6.84 -4.76 12.05
C PHE A 40 -7.54 -5.89 11.27
N GLU A 41 -8.37 -5.54 10.31
CA GLU A 41 -9.13 -6.51 9.50
C GLU A 41 -8.21 -7.33 8.62
N GLU A 42 -7.09 -6.76 8.15
CA GLU A 42 -6.05 -7.48 7.43
C GLU A 42 -5.51 -8.68 8.22
N VAL A 43 -5.40 -8.57 9.53
CA VAL A 43 -4.92 -9.67 10.38
C VAL A 43 -6.06 -10.66 10.67
N GLU A 44 -7.25 -10.16 10.99
CA GLU A 44 -8.40 -10.98 11.39
C GLU A 44 -8.89 -11.89 10.25
N TYR A 45 -8.95 -11.34 9.03
CA TYR A 45 -9.44 -12.07 7.85
C TYR A 45 -8.33 -12.65 6.96
N SER A 46 -7.10 -12.68 7.46
CA SER A 46 -6.00 -13.28 6.70
C SER A 46 -6.25 -14.78 6.45
N THR A 47 -5.96 -15.23 5.23
CA THR A 47 -6.05 -16.65 4.87
C THR A 47 -4.67 -17.30 5.00
N ALA A 48 -4.62 -18.45 5.67
CA ALA A 48 -3.41 -19.24 5.73
C ALA A 48 -3.22 -20.06 4.43
N ASP A 49 -2.01 -20.06 3.90
CA ASP A 49 -1.62 -20.98 2.82
C ASP A 49 -1.46 -22.42 3.35
N ALA A 50 -1.08 -23.35 2.47
CA ALA A 50 -0.85 -24.76 2.84
C ALA A 50 0.27 -24.95 3.89
N HIS A 51 1.07 -23.94 4.14
CA HIS A 51 2.17 -23.95 5.11
C HIS A 51 1.84 -23.13 6.38
N GLY A 52 0.60 -22.61 6.50
CA GLY A 52 0.17 -21.81 7.63
C GLY A 52 0.65 -20.34 7.58
N ASN A 53 1.20 -19.87 6.46
CA ASN A 53 1.53 -18.46 6.32
C ASN A 53 0.29 -17.67 5.95
N HIS A 54 0.04 -16.58 6.67
CA HIS A 54 -1.03 -15.65 6.37
C HIS A 54 -0.60 -14.68 5.28
N SER A 55 -1.43 -14.51 4.27
CA SER A 55 -1.23 -13.59 3.15
C SER A 55 -2.41 -12.63 3.08
N ARG A 56 -2.11 -11.37 3.20
CA ARG A 56 -3.02 -10.24 3.00
C ARG A 56 -2.21 -9.09 2.45
N PHE A 57 -2.86 -8.08 1.91
CA PHE A 57 -2.17 -6.99 1.21
C PHE A 57 -1.14 -6.31 2.10
N ASP A 58 -1.53 -5.85 3.28
CA ASP A 58 -0.65 -5.19 4.24
C ASP A 58 0.46 -6.12 4.74
N LEU A 59 0.12 -7.38 5.06
CA LEU A 59 1.10 -8.35 5.55
C LEU A 59 2.18 -8.65 4.51
N ASP A 60 1.81 -8.75 3.24
CA ASP A 60 2.76 -8.98 2.16
C ASP A 60 3.63 -7.74 1.87
N LEU A 61 3.09 -6.51 2.02
CA LEU A 61 3.89 -5.28 1.96
C LEU A 61 4.89 -5.21 3.12
N CYS A 62 4.47 -5.53 4.35
CA CYS A 62 5.36 -5.64 5.51
C CYS A 62 6.49 -6.65 5.26
N LYS A 63 6.15 -7.83 4.73
CA LYS A 63 7.11 -8.88 4.37
C LYS A 63 8.08 -8.40 3.30
N ALA A 64 7.60 -7.68 2.29
CA ALA A 64 8.44 -7.11 1.23
C ALA A 64 9.51 -6.17 1.81
N VAL A 65 9.09 -5.23 2.68
CA VAL A 65 10.02 -4.30 3.34
C VAL A 65 11.01 -5.05 4.25
N ALA A 66 10.54 -6.01 5.06
CA ALA A 66 11.41 -6.79 5.93
C ALA A 66 12.46 -7.57 5.14
N VAL A 67 12.05 -8.24 4.06
CA VAL A 67 12.96 -9.02 3.19
C VAL A 67 13.97 -8.12 2.48
N ALA A 68 13.58 -6.93 2.05
CA ALA A 68 14.49 -5.98 1.42
C ALA A 68 15.67 -5.59 2.33
N VAL A 69 15.43 -5.44 3.63
CA VAL A 69 16.45 -4.94 4.58
C VAL A 69 17.16 -6.01 5.39
N LEU A 70 16.53 -7.17 5.59
CA LEU A 70 17.04 -8.27 6.41
C LEU A 70 17.41 -9.52 5.58
N GLY A 71 17.02 -9.55 4.30
CA GLY A 71 17.27 -10.69 3.42
C GLY A 71 16.21 -11.80 3.52
N PRO A 72 16.43 -12.92 2.81
CA PRO A 72 15.53 -14.07 2.83
C PRO A 72 15.29 -14.63 4.24
N GLY A 73 14.05 -14.99 4.55
CA GLY A 73 13.66 -15.47 5.87
C GLY A 73 13.52 -14.38 6.94
N ALA A 74 13.46 -13.11 6.51
CA ALA A 74 13.26 -11.98 7.42
C ALA A 74 11.99 -12.13 8.25
N HIS A 75 12.08 -11.70 9.52
CA HIS A 75 10.95 -11.64 10.43
C HIS A 75 10.40 -10.22 10.51
N PHE A 76 9.08 -10.09 10.64
CA PHE A 76 8.40 -8.86 10.98
C PHE A 76 7.30 -9.13 12.01
N THR A 77 6.97 -8.10 12.77
CA THR A 77 5.85 -8.12 13.72
C THR A 77 4.77 -7.22 13.16
N ALA A 78 3.61 -7.78 12.83
CA ALA A 78 2.43 -7.02 12.46
C ALA A 78 1.78 -6.43 13.72
N VAL A 79 1.56 -5.13 13.74
CA VAL A 79 0.91 -4.40 14.83
C VAL A 79 -0.43 -3.88 14.28
N PRO A 80 -1.56 -4.51 14.64
CA PRO A 80 -2.86 -4.16 14.09
C PRO A 80 -3.41 -2.89 14.74
N TYR A 81 -3.99 -2.01 13.93
CA TYR A 81 -4.70 -0.80 14.34
C TYR A 81 -6.12 -0.80 13.76
N ARG A 82 -7.11 -0.42 14.57
CA ARG A 82 -8.51 -0.30 14.13
C ARG A 82 -8.83 1.03 13.46
N ALA A 83 -7.99 2.03 13.67
CA ALA A 83 -8.19 3.36 13.09
C ALA A 83 -6.85 3.91 12.60
N GLU A 84 -6.85 4.51 11.43
CA GLU A 84 -5.66 5.15 10.83
C GLU A 84 -5.03 6.19 11.76
N ALA A 85 -5.86 6.97 12.47
CA ALA A 85 -5.38 7.97 13.41
C ALA A 85 -4.52 7.37 14.54
N ASP A 86 -4.83 6.15 14.99
CA ASP A 86 -4.06 5.46 16.03
C ASP A 86 -2.81 4.81 15.41
N ALA A 87 -2.89 4.30 14.18
CA ALA A 87 -1.74 3.83 13.44
C ALA A 87 -0.70 4.95 13.23
N LEU A 88 -1.13 6.14 12.81
CA LEU A 88 -0.27 7.32 12.65
C LEU A 88 0.34 7.79 13.99
N LYS A 89 -0.40 7.71 15.11
CA LYS A 89 0.16 7.96 16.44
C LYS A 89 1.24 6.95 16.80
N GLY A 90 0.99 5.66 16.57
CA GLY A 90 1.96 4.58 16.79
C GLY A 90 3.23 4.76 15.95
N LEU A 91 3.08 5.13 14.67
CA LEU A 91 4.23 5.44 13.80
C LEU A 91 5.03 6.63 14.34
N LYS A 92 4.35 7.71 14.74
CA LYS A 92 4.98 8.89 15.32
C LYS A 92 5.72 8.57 16.63
N ALA A 93 5.14 7.74 17.48
CA ALA A 93 5.73 7.31 18.76
C ALA A 93 6.92 6.36 18.57
N GLY A 94 7.03 5.69 17.42
CA GLY A 94 8.09 4.71 17.13
C GLY A 94 7.73 3.29 17.55
N ASP A 95 6.45 3.02 17.83
CA ASP A 95 5.92 1.68 18.13
C ASP A 95 6.06 0.79 16.89
N VAL A 96 5.89 1.38 15.70
CA VAL A 96 6.13 0.75 14.41
C VAL A 96 7.17 1.52 13.60
N ASP A 97 7.82 0.83 12.68
CA ASP A 97 8.86 1.38 11.80
C ASP A 97 8.30 1.88 10.47
N VAL A 98 7.20 1.29 10.05
CA VAL A 98 6.46 1.59 8.82
C VAL A 98 4.98 1.25 9.02
N LEU A 99 4.07 1.98 8.37
CA LEU A 99 2.69 1.53 8.14
C LEU A 99 2.61 0.96 6.73
N ALA A 100 1.94 -0.18 6.57
CA ALA A 100 1.79 -0.84 5.28
C ALA A 100 0.89 -0.05 4.33
N THR A 101 -0.20 0.50 4.87
CA THR A 101 -1.12 1.39 4.16
C THR A 101 -1.53 2.54 5.06
N ALA A 102 -1.55 3.74 4.49
CA ALA A 102 -2.10 4.94 5.12
C ALA A 102 -2.53 5.91 4.02
N SER A 103 -3.56 6.69 4.26
CA SER A 103 -4.08 7.68 3.32
C SER A 103 -3.04 8.77 3.07
N ALA A 104 -2.59 8.88 1.82
CA ALA A 104 -1.65 9.92 1.38
C ALA A 104 -2.39 11.24 1.04
N ASN A 105 -3.33 11.63 1.88
CA ASN A 105 -4.13 12.84 1.73
C ASN A 105 -3.36 14.11 2.09
N TYR A 106 -3.98 15.27 1.86
CA TYR A 106 -3.37 16.58 2.11
C TYR A 106 -2.95 16.76 3.58
N VAL A 107 -3.78 16.35 4.54
CA VAL A 107 -3.51 16.55 5.98
C VAL A 107 -2.28 15.73 6.39
N ASN A 108 -2.25 14.46 6.02
CA ASN A 108 -1.16 13.56 6.39
C ASN A 108 0.16 13.95 5.72
N THR A 109 0.13 14.27 4.42
CA THR A 109 1.35 14.62 3.66
C THR A 109 1.89 16.01 4.00
N SER A 110 1.00 16.98 4.34
CA SER A 110 1.42 18.35 4.67
C SER A 110 1.86 18.53 6.13
N SER A 111 1.64 17.56 6.98
CA SER A 111 1.96 17.65 8.42
C SER A 111 3.46 17.79 8.71
N GLY A 112 4.32 17.39 7.77
CA GLY A 112 5.76 17.30 7.95
C GLY A 112 6.20 16.22 8.94
N THR A 113 5.26 15.45 9.48
CA THR A 113 5.52 14.38 10.46
C THR A 113 5.83 13.05 9.79
N PHE A 114 5.22 12.81 8.64
CA PHE A 114 5.30 11.55 7.91
C PHE A 114 5.85 11.76 6.50
N ALA A 115 6.50 10.73 5.97
CA ALA A 115 6.88 10.61 4.58
C ALA A 115 6.13 9.39 3.99
N PHE A 116 5.65 9.52 2.78
CA PHE A 116 4.87 8.50 2.09
C PHE A 116 5.66 7.96 0.89
N SER A 117 5.53 6.67 0.63
CA SER A 117 5.98 6.06 -0.63
C SER A 117 5.09 6.55 -1.78
N ARG A 118 5.41 6.12 -3.00
CA ARG A 118 4.40 6.13 -4.08
C ARG A 118 3.18 5.31 -3.65
N PRO A 119 1.98 5.61 -4.19
CA PRO A 119 0.79 4.83 -3.86
C PRO A 119 0.99 3.35 -4.16
N VAL A 120 0.57 2.51 -3.20
CA VAL A 120 0.51 1.05 -3.36
C VAL A 120 -0.87 0.58 -3.74
N PHE A 121 -1.88 1.39 -3.44
CA PHE A 121 -3.26 1.10 -3.77
C PHE A 121 -4.03 2.41 -3.99
N TYR A 122 -4.68 2.53 -5.14
CA TYR A 122 -5.64 3.60 -5.38
C TYR A 122 -7.00 3.09 -4.95
N ASP A 123 -7.40 3.42 -3.74
CA ASP A 123 -8.73 3.13 -3.24
C ASP A 123 -9.72 4.21 -3.67
N PHE A 124 -10.99 3.89 -3.59
CA PHE A 124 -12.08 4.78 -3.98
C PHE A 124 -13.23 4.58 -3.02
N GLN A 125 -13.89 5.64 -2.65
CA GLN A 125 -15.22 5.50 -2.06
C GLN A 125 -16.21 5.13 -3.16
N GLY A 126 -17.02 4.09 -2.90
CA GLY A 126 -18.00 3.56 -3.84
C GLY A 126 -19.32 3.17 -3.16
N PHE A 127 -20.09 2.33 -3.83
CA PHE A 127 -21.36 1.82 -3.32
C PHE A 127 -21.42 0.31 -3.46
N LEU A 128 -21.79 -0.38 -2.37
CA LEU A 128 -22.17 -1.80 -2.38
C LEU A 128 -23.69 -1.90 -2.43
N VAL A 129 -24.21 -2.63 -3.41
CA VAL A 129 -25.66 -2.78 -3.61
C VAL A 129 -26.05 -4.26 -3.70
N ASN A 130 -27.32 -4.56 -3.40
CA ASN A 130 -27.86 -5.89 -3.62
C ASN A 130 -28.31 -6.03 -5.09
N LYS A 131 -27.77 -7.02 -5.80
CA LYS A 131 -28.07 -7.30 -7.21
C LYS A 131 -29.57 -7.48 -7.51
N THR A 132 -30.36 -7.93 -6.51
CA THR A 132 -31.80 -8.10 -6.67
C THR A 132 -32.58 -6.78 -6.75
N MET A 133 -31.95 -5.66 -6.42
CA MET A 133 -32.60 -4.34 -6.39
C MET A 133 -32.55 -3.61 -7.74
N SER A 134 -31.91 -4.18 -8.77
CA SER A 134 -31.76 -3.57 -10.10
C SER A 134 -31.16 -2.15 -10.03
N ILE A 135 -30.12 -1.99 -9.20
CA ILE A 135 -29.33 -0.76 -9.07
C ILE A 135 -28.02 -1.01 -9.82
N HIS A 136 -27.74 -0.22 -10.86
CA HIS A 136 -26.57 -0.40 -11.71
C HIS A 136 -25.66 0.84 -11.76
N SER A 137 -26.12 1.94 -11.17
CA SER A 137 -25.39 3.20 -11.07
C SER A 137 -25.84 3.99 -9.84
N ALA A 138 -25.06 4.97 -9.45
CA ALA A 138 -25.42 5.88 -8.36
C ALA A 138 -26.74 6.65 -8.66
N LYS A 139 -27.10 6.86 -9.92
CA LYS A 139 -28.38 7.51 -10.30
C LYS A 139 -29.60 6.70 -9.90
N ASP A 140 -29.47 5.37 -9.84
CA ASP A 140 -30.56 4.48 -9.44
C ASP A 140 -30.80 4.52 -7.91
N LEU A 141 -29.92 5.19 -7.15
CA LEU A 141 -30.08 5.46 -5.72
C LEU A 141 -31.02 6.63 -5.42
N ALA A 142 -31.58 7.30 -6.46
CA ALA A 142 -32.54 8.37 -6.27
C ALA A 142 -33.75 7.90 -5.44
N GLY A 143 -34.06 8.63 -4.34
CA GLY A 143 -35.14 8.32 -3.40
C GLY A 143 -34.88 7.09 -2.50
N LYS A 144 -33.71 6.48 -2.57
CA LYS A 144 -33.35 5.30 -1.76
C LYS A 144 -32.52 5.68 -0.54
N LYS A 145 -32.58 4.85 0.50
CA LYS A 145 -31.70 4.95 1.67
C LYS A 145 -30.32 4.42 1.31
N VAL A 146 -29.30 5.25 1.55
CA VAL A 146 -27.88 4.86 1.47
C VAL A 146 -27.30 4.98 2.88
N CYS A 147 -26.69 3.90 3.35
CA CYS A 147 -26.10 3.78 4.68
C CYS A 147 -24.61 4.07 4.66
N PHE A 148 -24.11 4.70 5.72
CA PHE A 148 -22.71 5.07 5.91
C PHE A 148 -22.43 5.33 7.40
N ILE A 149 -21.14 5.35 7.77
CA ILE A 149 -20.72 5.74 9.11
C ILE A 149 -20.69 7.26 9.20
N GLY A 150 -21.48 7.81 10.11
CA GLY A 150 -21.66 9.25 10.30
C GLY A 150 -20.48 9.90 11.03
N GLY A 151 -20.25 11.18 10.71
CA GLY A 151 -19.16 11.95 11.31
C GLY A 151 -17.79 11.62 10.75
N THR A 152 -17.72 10.93 9.60
CA THR A 152 -16.50 10.55 8.90
C THR A 152 -16.38 11.32 7.57
N GLU A 153 -15.20 11.26 6.95
CA GLU A 153 -14.98 11.82 5.62
C GLU A 153 -15.87 11.16 4.55
N ILE A 154 -16.22 9.88 4.72
CA ILE A 154 -17.17 9.15 3.89
C ILE A 154 -18.50 9.88 3.74
N GLU A 155 -19.03 10.41 4.87
CA GLU A 155 -20.27 11.19 4.86
C GLU A 155 -20.14 12.46 4.02
N ASP A 156 -19.09 13.25 4.26
CA ASP A 156 -18.90 14.52 3.54
C ASP A 156 -18.75 14.30 2.04
N GLN A 157 -17.99 13.28 1.66
CA GLN A 157 -17.71 12.94 0.26
C GLN A 157 -18.96 12.45 -0.46
N VAL A 158 -19.77 11.55 0.14
CA VAL A 158 -21.00 11.08 -0.49
C VAL A 158 -22.05 12.19 -0.60
N GLN A 159 -22.16 13.07 0.38
CA GLN A 159 -23.06 14.23 0.31
C GLN A 159 -22.66 15.17 -0.82
N ALA A 160 -21.36 15.46 -0.96
CA ALA A 160 -20.82 16.30 -2.04
C ALA A 160 -21.06 15.65 -3.42
N PHE A 161 -20.81 14.34 -3.54
CA PHE A 161 -21.04 13.56 -4.76
C PHE A 161 -22.52 13.61 -5.18
N MET A 162 -23.43 13.22 -4.28
CA MET A 162 -24.85 13.17 -4.57
C MET A 162 -25.41 14.56 -4.97
N LYS A 163 -24.92 15.62 -4.31
CA LYS A 163 -25.26 17.00 -4.66
C LYS A 163 -24.76 17.38 -6.05
N ARG A 164 -23.50 17.04 -6.37
CA ARG A 164 -22.87 17.32 -7.67
C ARG A 164 -23.61 16.62 -8.82
N GLU A 165 -23.98 15.35 -8.59
CA GLU A 165 -24.71 14.54 -9.59
C GLU A 165 -26.21 14.84 -9.64
N GLY A 166 -26.74 15.71 -8.75
CA GLY A 166 -28.15 16.05 -8.68
C GLY A 166 -29.05 14.91 -8.19
N ILE A 167 -28.50 13.95 -7.47
CA ILE A 167 -29.21 12.76 -6.97
C ILE A 167 -29.86 13.10 -5.63
N LYS A 168 -31.19 13.06 -5.59
CA LYS A 168 -31.95 13.20 -4.33
C LYS A 168 -32.04 11.82 -3.68
N TRP A 169 -31.39 11.63 -2.56
CA TRP A 169 -31.27 10.38 -1.83
C TRP A 169 -31.72 10.54 -0.37
N LEU A 170 -31.80 9.45 0.37
CA LEU A 170 -32.14 9.44 1.79
C LEU A 170 -30.89 9.01 2.59
N PRO A 171 -30.13 9.97 3.18
CA PRO A 171 -28.98 9.62 4.02
C PRO A 171 -29.43 8.87 5.25
N PHE A 172 -28.70 7.81 5.60
CA PHE A 172 -28.97 7.00 6.77
C PHE A 172 -27.65 6.62 7.47
N SER A 173 -27.27 7.45 8.46
CA SER A 173 -25.99 7.33 9.17
C SER A 173 -26.09 6.37 10.35
N PHE A 174 -24.98 5.67 10.60
CA PHE A 174 -24.75 4.80 11.75
C PHE A 174 -23.49 5.25 12.50
N GLN A 175 -23.34 4.81 13.74
CA GLN A 175 -22.13 5.05 14.54
C GLN A 175 -21.24 3.79 14.58
N GLU A 176 -21.83 2.63 14.33
CA GLU A 176 -21.17 1.33 14.39
C GLU A 176 -21.36 0.57 13.07
N GLU A 177 -20.28 0.01 12.55
CA GLU A 177 -20.28 -0.74 11.29
C GLU A 177 -21.24 -1.93 11.31
N GLY A 178 -21.22 -2.72 12.38
CA GLY A 178 -22.09 -3.89 12.50
C GLY A 178 -23.59 -3.57 12.46
N GLU A 179 -24.01 -2.39 12.93
CA GLU A 179 -25.39 -1.94 12.81
C GLU A 179 -25.74 -1.52 11.37
N MET A 180 -24.81 -0.84 10.71
CA MET A 180 -24.93 -0.43 9.30
C MET A 180 -25.06 -1.67 8.40
N GLU A 181 -24.20 -2.62 8.59
CA GLU A 181 -24.19 -3.89 7.85
C GLU A 181 -25.51 -4.67 8.08
N ALA A 182 -25.94 -4.80 9.32
CA ALA A 182 -27.21 -5.46 9.64
C ALA A 182 -28.41 -4.78 8.96
N ALA A 183 -28.40 -3.45 8.88
CA ALA A 183 -29.43 -2.68 8.16
C ALA A 183 -29.42 -2.98 6.66
N PHE A 184 -28.24 -3.12 6.07
CA PHE A 184 -28.09 -3.46 4.66
C PHE A 184 -28.52 -4.93 4.36
N VAL A 185 -28.05 -5.87 5.15
CA VAL A 185 -28.42 -7.31 5.01
C VAL A 185 -29.91 -7.52 5.10
N THR A 186 -30.60 -6.78 5.98
CA THR A 186 -32.06 -6.87 6.16
C THR A 186 -32.85 -6.07 5.11
N GLY A 187 -32.16 -5.35 4.19
CA GLY A 187 -32.79 -4.55 3.13
C GLY A 187 -33.32 -3.20 3.60
N ASN A 188 -32.94 -2.75 4.80
CA ASN A 188 -33.30 -1.43 5.30
C ASN A 188 -32.52 -0.30 4.60
N CYS A 189 -31.35 -0.63 4.04
CA CYS A 189 -30.58 0.22 3.14
C CYS A 189 -30.56 -0.40 1.73
N ALA A 190 -30.62 0.46 0.71
CA ALA A 190 -30.47 0.04 -0.67
C ALA A 190 -29.00 -0.11 -1.07
N ALA A 191 -28.13 0.68 -0.43
CA ALA A 191 -26.69 0.64 -0.61
C ALA A 191 -25.96 0.95 0.70
N ILE A 192 -24.72 0.48 0.81
CA ILE A 192 -23.70 1.01 1.71
C ILE A 192 -22.72 1.82 0.88
N THR A 193 -22.20 2.93 1.42
CA THR A 193 -21.05 3.64 0.85
C THR A 193 -19.90 3.64 1.85
N ALA A 194 -18.75 3.20 1.38
CA ALA A 194 -17.47 3.14 2.08
C ALA A 194 -16.35 3.03 1.01
N ASP A 195 -15.11 2.89 1.45
CA ASP A 195 -14.00 2.59 0.56
C ASP A 195 -14.16 1.21 -0.08
N VAL A 196 -13.76 1.08 -1.33
CA VAL A 196 -13.96 -0.16 -2.11
C VAL A 196 -13.23 -1.34 -1.49
N SER A 197 -12.07 -1.12 -0.87
CA SER A 197 -11.40 -2.17 -0.09
C SER A 197 -12.29 -2.67 1.06
N GLN A 198 -12.87 -1.75 1.84
CA GLN A 198 -13.80 -2.10 2.93
C GLN A 198 -15.08 -2.75 2.40
N LEU A 199 -15.68 -2.22 1.33
CA LEU A 199 -16.85 -2.85 0.68
C LEU A 199 -16.53 -4.27 0.18
N GLY A 200 -15.29 -4.53 -0.20
CA GLY A 200 -14.80 -5.86 -0.53
C GLY A 200 -14.81 -6.80 0.68
N PHE A 201 -14.36 -6.33 1.85
CA PHE A 201 -14.43 -7.10 3.12
C PHE A 201 -15.85 -7.36 3.54
N GLU A 202 -16.71 -6.35 3.58
CA GLU A 202 -18.12 -6.50 3.92
C GLU A 202 -18.83 -7.51 3.04
N ARG A 203 -18.50 -7.51 1.73
CA ARG A 203 -19.08 -8.47 0.79
C ARG A 203 -18.75 -9.93 1.12
N ILE A 204 -17.59 -10.21 1.72
CA ILE A 204 -17.16 -11.57 2.08
C ILE A 204 -17.47 -11.95 3.54
N ALA A 205 -17.64 -10.98 4.43
CA ALA A 205 -17.88 -11.21 5.86
C ALA A 205 -19.16 -12.04 6.11
N TYR A 206 -20.19 -11.84 5.29
CA TYR A 206 -21.46 -12.57 5.41
C TYR A 206 -21.53 -13.75 4.46
N LYS A 207 -21.64 -14.94 5.03
CA LYS A 207 -21.74 -16.20 4.26
C LYS A 207 -22.87 -16.16 3.23
N GLY A 208 -22.53 -16.32 1.95
CA GLY A 208 -23.49 -16.29 0.84
C GLY A 208 -23.89 -14.90 0.36
N PHE A 209 -23.34 -13.83 0.94
CA PHE A 209 -23.66 -12.46 0.56
C PHE A 209 -22.84 -12.01 -0.66
N ALA A 210 -21.61 -12.46 -0.78
CA ALA A 210 -20.72 -12.11 -1.91
C ALA A 210 -21.35 -12.37 -3.30
N ALA A 211 -22.15 -13.43 -3.43
CA ALA A 211 -22.84 -13.73 -4.69
C ALA A 211 -24.03 -12.80 -4.97
N LYS A 212 -24.59 -12.17 -3.94
CA LYS A 212 -25.81 -11.35 -4.00
C LYS A 212 -25.53 -9.87 -4.12
N CYS A 213 -24.31 -9.41 -3.87
CA CYS A 213 -23.94 -8.01 -3.87
C CYS A 213 -22.91 -7.70 -4.94
N GLU A 214 -22.91 -6.45 -5.38
CA GLU A 214 -21.91 -5.91 -6.31
C GLU A 214 -21.52 -4.48 -5.90
N ILE A 215 -20.29 -4.14 -6.18
CA ILE A 215 -19.78 -2.77 -6.05
C ILE A 215 -20.08 -2.06 -7.37
N LEU A 216 -20.74 -0.91 -7.28
CA LEU A 216 -21.05 -0.09 -8.46
C LEU A 216 -19.78 0.49 -9.08
N PRO A 217 -19.79 0.76 -10.40
CA PRO A 217 -18.65 1.38 -11.08
C PRO A 217 -18.47 2.87 -10.76
N ASP A 218 -19.44 3.48 -10.07
CA ASP A 218 -19.39 4.91 -9.74
C ASP A 218 -18.33 5.17 -8.66
N VAL A 219 -17.49 6.17 -8.92
CA VAL A 219 -16.46 6.62 -7.98
C VAL A 219 -16.94 7.91 -7.30
N VAL A 220 -17.07 7.87 -5.99
CA VAL A 220 -17.50 9.01 -5.16
C VAL A 220 -16.32 9.94 -4.89
N ALA A 221 -15.22 9.37 -4.40
CA ALA A 221 -13.97 10.03 -4.10
C ALA A 221 -12.81 9.05 -4.30
N ASN A 222 -11.59 9.55 -4.29
CA ASN A 222 -10.37 8.75 -4.35
C ASN A 222 -9.57 8.91 -3.08
N ASP A 223 -8.99 7.80 -2.61
CA ASP A 223 -8.05 7.75 -1.50
C ASP A 223 -6.80 6.94 -1.89
N PRO A 224 -5.70 7.60 -2.29
CA PRO A 224 -4.46 6.91 -2.60
C PRO A 224 -3.79 6.46 -1.29
N LEU A 225 -3.66 5.15 -1.10
CA LEU A 225 -2.97 4.54 0.02
C LEU A 225 -1.49 4.31 -0.32
N ALA A 226 -0.61 4.61 0.62
CA ALA A 226 0.83 4.45 0.49
C ALA A 226 1.44 3.92 1.80
N LEU A 227 2.65 3.34 1.72
CA LEU A 227 3.40 3.06 2.93
C LEU A 227 3.84 4.37 3.56
N ALA A 228 3.71 4.47 4.88
CA ALA A 228 4.12 5.66 5.61
C ALA A 228 5.28 5.38 6.57
N THR A 229 6.21 6.33 6.65
CA THR A 229 7.35 6.34 7.56
C THR A 229 7.39 7.65 8.33
N ARG A 230 8.16 7.71 9.41
CA ARG A 230 8.45 9.00 10.08
C ARG A 230 9.31 9.87 9.16
N SER A 231 8.99 11.16 9.07
CA SER A 231 9.89 12.13 8.44
C SER A 231 11.22 12.23 9.20
N GLY A 232 12.26 12.72 8.51
CA GLY A 232 13.59 12.94 9.10
C GLY A 232 14.54 11.75 8.94
N ASP A 233 14.06 10.60 8.45
CA ASP A 233 14.89 9.45 8.05
C ASP A 233 14.75 9.22 6.54
N ALA A 234 15.43 10.05 5.76
CA ALA A 234 15.31 10.06 4.30
C ALA A 234 15.74 8.73 3.65
N GLN A 235 16.76 8.06 4.21
CA GLN A 235 17.21 6.77 3.69
C GLN A 235 16.15 5.70 3.93
N TRP A 236 15.53 5.68 5.12
CA TRP A 236 14.45 4.75 5.41
C TRP A 236 13.24 4.95 4.49
N SER A 237 12.82 6.20 4.34
CA SER A 237 11.71 6.54 3.44
C SER A 237 12.02 6.16 1.99
N ALA A 238 13.25 6.37 1.53
CA ALA A 238 13.68 5.96 0.19
C ALA A 238 13.66 4.44 0.02
N ILE A 239 14.12 3.66 1.03
CA ILE A 239 14.05 2.19 1.00
C ILE A 239 12.61 1.73 0.83
N VAL A 240 11.69 2.25 1.65
CA VAL A 240 10.27 1.87 1.62
C VAL A 240 9.63 2.20 0.26
N ASP A 241 9.91 3.40 -0.28
CA ASP A 241 9.43 3.80 -1.61
C ASP A 241 9.99 2.91 -2.73
N TRP A 242 11.29 2.61 -2.70
CA TRP A 242 11.91 1.75 -3.71
C TRP A 242 11.50 0.28 -3.61
N VAL A 243 11.11 -0.21 -2.43
CA VAL A 243 10.48 -1.55 -2.30
C VAL A 243 9.16 -1.59 -3.05
N THR A 244 8.32 -0.57 -2.87
CA THR A 244 7.06 -0.44 -3.63
C THR A 244 7.34 -0.36 -5.14
N ASN A 245 8.31 0.47 -5.52
CA ASN A 245 8.72 0.57 -6.94
C ASN A 245 9.16 -0.76 -7.52
N ALA A 246 9.95 -1.53 -6.77
CA ALA A 246 10.48 -2.79 -7.25
C ALA A 246 9.37 -3.81 -7.54
N LEU A 247 8.31 -3.86 -6.72
CA LEU A 247 7.14 -4.71 -6.96
C LEU A 247 6.44 -4.33 -8.29
N ILE A 248 6.22 -3.03 -8.52
CA ILE A 248 5.56 -2.51 -9.73
C ILE A 248 6.47 -2.71 -10.96
N LEU A 249 7.77 -2.40 -10.85
CA LEU A 249 8.74 -2.55 -11.93
C LEU A 249 8.93 -4.02 -12.31
N ALA A 250 8.89 -4.94 -11.34
CA ALA A 250 8.93 -6.38 -11.58
C ALA A 250 7.73 -6.82 -12.43
N GLU A 251 6.50 -6.38 -12.10
CA GLU A 251 5.32 -6.67 -12.93
C GLU A 251 5.48 -6.09 -14.34
N GLN A 252 5.90 -4.84 -14.43
CA GLN A 252 6.11 -4.15 -15.71
C GLN A 252 7.14 -4.85 -16.60
N SER A 253 8.16 -5.46 -15.99
CA SER A 253 9.24 -6.18 -16.66
C SER A 253 8.96 -7.68 -16.84
N GLY A 254 7.77 -8.17 -16.47
CA GLY A 254 7.40 -9.58 -16.56
C GLY A 254 8.16 -10.50 -15.61
N VAL A 255 8.78 -9.93 -14.56
CA VAL A 255 9.43 -10.70 -13.49
C VAL A 255 8.35 -11.17 -12.51
N THR A 256 8.29 -12.46 -12.24
CA THR A 256 7.32 -13.11 -11.35
C THR A 256 8.03 -13.88 -10.25
N GLN A 257 7.29 -14.25 -9.22
CA GLN A 257 7.80 -15.13 -8.18
C GLN A 257 8.37 -16.45 -8.74
N ALA A 258 7.73 -16.99 -9.77
CA ALA A 258 8.13 -18.25 -10.38
C ALA A 258 9.39 -18.12 -11.26
N ASN A 259 9.62 -16.97 -11.91
CA ASN A 259 10.69 -16.82 -12.89
C ASN A 259 11.88 -15.97 -12.43
N VAL A 260 11.78 -15.27 -11.27
CA VAL A 260 12.81 -14.32 -10.78
C VAL A 260 14.22 -14.93 -10.76
N GLY A 261 14.35 -16.17 -10.29
CA GLY A 261 15.64 -16.85 -10.23
C GLY A 261 16.26 -17.16 -11.60
N ALA A 262 15.43 -17.49 -12.59
CA ALA A 262 15.87 -17.71 -13.96
C ALA A 262 16.24 -16.37 -14.64
N MET A 263 15.38 -15.36 -14.51
CA MET A 263 15.61 -14.04 -15.10
C MET A 263 16.85 -13.36 -14.53
N LYS A 264 17.11 -13.50 -13.25
CA LYS A 264 18.34 -13.00 -12.61
C LYS A 264 19.62 -13.60 -13.24
N LYS A 265 19.55 -14.85 -13.68
CA LYS A 265 20.72 -15.57 -14.26
C LYS A 265 20.92 -15.32 -15.75
N SER A 266 19.84 -15.10 -16.50
CA SER A 266 19.87 -15.18 -17.95
C SER A 266 19.32 -13.95 -18.69
N SER A 267 18.76 -12.94 -18.00
CA SER A 267 18.27 -11.73 -18.66
C SER A 267 19.43 -10.88 -19.18
N ASP A 268 19.28 -10.35 -20.38
CA ASP A 268 20.11 -9.32 -21.01
C ASP A 268 19.45 -7.93 -20.99
N ASP A 269 18.22 -7.83 -20.48
CA ASP A 269 17.53 -6.55 -20.24
C ASP A 269 18.19 -5.81 -19.07
N LEU A 270 18.71 -4.61 -19.35
CA LEU A 270 19.41 -3.80 -18.36
C LEU A 270 18.53 -3.40 -17.16
N VAL A 271 17.23 -3.21 -17.38
CA VAL A 271 16.28 -2.87 -16.27
C VAL A 271 16.14 -4.07 -15.36
N VAL A 272 15.96 -5.26 -15.93
CA VAL A 272 15.86 -6.52 -15.18
C VAL A 272 17.18 -6.83 -14.45
N MET A 273 18.32 -6.66 -15.12
CA MET A 273 19.65 -6.92 -14.55
C MET A 273 19.91 -6.03 -13.32
N ARG A 274 19.52 -4.77 -13.38
CA ARG A 274 19.65 -3.81 -12.26
C ARG A 274 18.67 -4.11 -11.15
N LEU A 275 17.41 -4.36 -11.51
CA LEU A 275 16.36 -4.71 -10.55
C LEU A 275 16.74 -5.97 -9.76
N LEU A 276 17.23 -7.01 -10.42
CA LEU A 276 17.52 -8.29 -9.79
C LEU A 276 18.96 -8.40 -9.25
N GLY A 277 19.77 -7.34 -9.42
CA GLY A 277 21.13 -7.25 -8.88
C GLY A 277 22.15 -8.15 -9.58
N SER A 278 21.92 -8.59 -10.82
CA SER A 278 22.94 -9.20 -11.67
C SER A 278 23.92 -8.15 -12.21
N GLN A 279 23.44 -6.93 -12.49
CA GLN A 279 24.31 -5.75 -12.62
C GLN A 279 24.50 -5.15 -11.22
N LYS A 280 25.75 -5.18 -10.71
CA LYS A 280 26.10 -4.78 -9.36
C LYS A 280 26.21 -3.27 -9.18
N GLY A 281 26.15 -2.84 -7.90
CA GLY A 281 26.42 -1.48 -7.46
C GLY A 281 25.17 -0.60 -7.26
N TYR A 282 23.97 -1.13 -7.49
CA TYR A 282 22.73 -0.35 -7.33
C TYR A 282 22.15 -0.44 -5.90
N GLY A 283 22.33 -1.57 -5.21
CA GLY A 283 21.85 -1.73 -3.82
C GLY A 283 22.49 -0.75 -2.85
N GLN A 284 23.76 -0.40 -3.08
CA GLN A 284 24.52 0.50 -2.21
C GLN A 284 23.90 1.89 -2.06
N PHE A 285 23.16 2.40 -3.06
CA PHE A 285 22.50 3.71 -2.98
C PHE A 285 21.42 3.76 -1.90
N LEU A 286 20.86 2.60 -1.55
CA LEU A 286 19.92 2.43 -0.45
C LEU A 286 20.60 1.84 0.81
N GLY A 287 21.87 1.47 0.73
CA GLY A 287 22.55 0.72 1.80
C GLY A 287 22.07 -0.72 1.92
N LEU A 288 21.59 -1.32 0.83
CA LEU A 288 21.08 -2.68 0.76
C LEU A 288 22.00 -3.59 -0.07
N ASP A 289 21.78 -4.90 0.01
CA ASP A 289 22.40 -5.87 -0.90
C ASP A 289 21.93 -5.63 -2.33
N ASP A 290 22.77 -5.90 -3.33
CA ASP A 290 22.40 -5.69 -4.74
C ASP A 290 21.20 -6.55 -5.17
N ALA A 291 20.98 -7.71 -4.54
CA ALA A 291 19.90 -8.63 -4.87
C ALA A 291 18.63 -8.39 -4.04
N TRP A 292 18.54 -7.29 -3.28
CA TRP A 292 17.41 -7.02 -2.38
C TRP A 292 16.04 -7.14 -3.08
N ALA A 293 15.89 -6.59 -4.27
CA ALA A 293 14.63 -6.65 -5.01
C ALA A 293 14.33 -8.06 -5.54
N ALA A 294 15.37 -8.83 -5.94
CA ALA A 294 15.17 -10.22 -6.28
C ALA A 294 14.63 -11.03 -5.10
N HIS A 295 15.19 -10.82 -3.89
CA HIS A 295 14.70 -11.45 -2.66
C HIS A 295 13.25 -11.06 -2.34
N VAL A 296 12.89 -9.80 -2.56
CA VAL A 296 11.50 -9.32 -2.39
C VAL A 296 10.55 -10.06 -3.33
N VAL A 297 10.86 -10.08 -4.64
CA VAL A 297 10.00 -10.76 -5.63
C VAL A 297 9.93 -12.27 -5.37
N GLU A 298 11.04 -12.89 -4.92
CA GLU A 298 11.06 -14.30 -4.52
C GLU A 298 10.13 -14.59 -3.34
N ALA A 299 10.04 -13.65 -2.39
CA ALA A 299 9.27 -13.80 -1.16
C ALA A 299 7.76 -13.50 -1.31
N VAL A 300 7.40 -12.46 -2.10
CA VAL A 300 6.01 -11.97 -2.20
C VAL A 300 5.49 -11.86 -3.64
N GLY A 301 6.29 -12.20 -4.65
CA GLY A 301 5.93 -11.98 -6.05
C GLY A 301 6.04 -10.52 -6.48
N ASN A 302 5.59 -10.21 -7.69
CA ASN A 302 5.46 -8.85 -8.18
C ASN A 302 4.14 -8.20 -7.72
N TYR A 303 3.94 -6.91 -8.02
CA TYR A 303 2.73 -6.19 -7.61
C TYR A 303 1.44 -6.84 -8.13
N GLY A 304 1.40 -7.32 -9.36
CA GLY A 304 0.23 -7.98 -9.94
C GLY A 304 -0.11 -9.30 -9.24
N GLU A 305 0.91 -10.11 -8.92
CA GLU A 305 0.73 -11.37 -8.17
C GLU A 305 0.25 -11.11 -6.74
N LEU A 306 0.82 -10.08 -6.09
CA LEU A 306 0.42 -9.65 -4.75
C LEU A 306 -1.03 -9.18 -4.75
N PHE A 307 -1.39 -8.26 -5.64
CA PHE A 307 -2.75 -7.74 -5.76
C PHE A 307 -3.76 -8.87 -6.04
N ASP A 308 -3.49 -9.73 -7.03
CA ASP A 308 -4.45 -10.77 -7.43
C ASP A 308 -4.76 -11.73 -6.30
N ARG A 309 -3.74 -12.17 -5.55
CA ARG A 309 -3.94 -13.14 -4.47
C ARG A 309 -4.56 -12.55 -3.21
N THR A 310 -4.43 -11.22 -2.97
CA THR A 310 -4.89 -10.59 -1.72
C THR A 310 -6.20 -9.80 -1.89
N LEU A 311 -6.35 -9.06 -2.97
CA LEU A 311 -7.49 -8.19 -3.24
C LEU A 311 -8.23 -8.58 -4.53
N GLY A 312 -7.51 -9.11 -5.51
CA GLY A 312 -7.96 -9.31 -6.87
C GLY A 312 -8.81 -10.56 -7.09
N MET A 313 -8.89 -10.97 -8.34
CA MET A 313 -9.76 -12.08 -8.77
C MET A 313 -9.33 -13.43 -8.21
N GLY A 314 -8.08 -13.58 -7.79
CA GLY A 314 -7.55 -14.75 -7.08
C GLY A 314 -7.91 -14.80 -5.59
N SER A 315 -8.49 -13.74 -5.04
CA SER A 315 -8.89 -13.61 -3.64
C SER A 315 -10.43 -13.70 -3.48
N PRO A 316 -10.93 -13.93 -2.26
CA PRO A 316 -12.35 -13.82 -1.96
C PRO A 316 -12.94 -12.43 -2.24
N MET A 317 -12.15 -11.37 -2.13
CA MET A 317 -12.58 -9.99 -2.35
C MET A 317 -12.93 -9.71 -3.81
N ARG A 318 -12.24 -10.34 -4.78
CA ARG A 318 -12.51 -10.24 -6.21
C ARG A 318 -12.64 -8.79 -6.70
N LEU A 319 -11.76 -7.90 -6.25
CA LEU A 319 -11.70 -6.52 -6.73
C LEU A 319 -11.06 -6.48 -8.12
N GLU A 320 -11.59 -5.64 -8.98
CA GLU A 320 -10.97 -5.35 -10.27
C GLU A 320 -9.75 -4.42 -10.07
N ARG A 321 -8.73 -4.60 -10.89
CA ARG A 321 -7.50 -3.79 -10.82
C ARG A 321 -7.78 -2.30 -11.05
N GLY A 322 -8.62 -1.93 -12.02
CA GLY A 322 -8.95 -0.54 -12.31
C GLY A 322 -7.71 0.36 -12.40
N ALA A 323 -7.69 1.43 -11.60
CA ALA A 323 -6.55 2.33 -11.44
C ALA A 323 -5.27 1.63 -10.93
N ASN A 324 -5.41 0.53 -10.25
CA ASN A 324 -4.30 -0.28 -9.76
C ASN A 324 -3.62 -1.16 -10.83
N ASN A 325 -4.04 -1.06 -12.09
CA ASN A 325 -3.33 -1.64 -13.21
C ASN A 325 -2.06 -0.85 -13.55
N LEU A 326 -1.13 -1.52 -14.25
CA LEU A 326 0.00 -0.83 -14.88
C LEU A 326 -0.50 0.25 -15.84
N PHE A 327 0.26 1.34 -15.97
CA PHE A 327 -0.06 2.43 -16.92
C PHE A 327 -0.19 1.92 -18.36
N THR A 328 0.56 0.89 -18.74
CA THR A 328 0.47 0.22 -20.06
C THR A 328 -0.84 -0.54 -20.29
N ARG A 329 -1.62 -0.74 -19.22
CA ARG A 329 -2.93 -1.39 -19.23
C ARG A 329 -4.06 -0.47 -18.77
N GLY A 330 -3.83 0.85 -18.85
CA GLY A 330 -4.83 1.87 -18.52
C GLY A 330 -4.98 2.22 -17.04
N GLY A 331 -4.08 1.74 -16.18
CA GLY A 331 -4.04 2.10 -14.76
C GLY A 331 -3.06 3.22 -14.45
N LEU A 332 -2.76 3.40 -13.17
CA LEU A 332 -1.89 4.46 -12.65
C LEU A 332 -0.56 3.93 -12.09
N MET A 333 -0.38 2.60 -12.03
CA MET A 333 0.85 2.02 -11.51
C MET A 333 1.99 2.14 -12.52
N VAL A 334 3.06 2.84 -12.14
CA VAL A 334 4.26 3.08 -12.96
C VAL A 334 5.48 2.64 -12.18
N GLY A 335 6.24 1.68 -12.72
CA GLY A 335 7.54 1.31 -12.21
C GLY A 335 8.62 2.24 -12.77
N GLU A 336 9.31 2.97 -11.91
CA GLU A 336 10.44 3.81 -12.28
C GLU A 336 11.69 2.99 -12.54
N PRO A 337 12.43 3.25 -13.64
CA PRO A 337 13.61 2.46 -13.99
C PRO A 337 14.79 2.74 -13.06
N ILE A 338 15.50 1.70 -12.68
CA ILE A 338 16.78 1.77 -11.97
C ILE A 338 17.86 2.11 -13.02
N ARG A 339 18.40 3.33 -12.95
CA ARG A 339 19.40 3.86 -13.92
C ARG A 339 20.70 4.25 -13.25
#